data_304e8fb4adc8a0a41154ac9581d8ff20
#
_entry.id   304e8fb4adc8a0a41154ac9581d8ff20
#
_cell.length_a   1.000
_cell.length_b   1.000
_cell.length_c   1.000
_cell.angle_alpha   90.00
_cell.angle_beta   90.00
_cell.angle_gamma   90.00
#
_symmetry.space_group_name_H-M   'P 1'
#
loop_
_entity.id
_entity.type
_entity.pdbx_description
1 polymer ?
#
loop_
_entity_poly.entity_id
_entity_poly.type
_entity_poly.pdbx_seq_one_letter_code
_entity_poly.pdbx_strand_id
1 'polypeptide(L)'
;LELNLRIKPKKRLYREKPEPLSVPSTINEVWSMDFMHDQLMDGRSFRTFNVIDDFNREGLGIEVDFSLPAPRVIRALDRIIEWRGWPLAIRCDNGPEYISTLLATWAENKGITLQFIQPGKPQQNAYVERYNRTVRYDWLNQYLFETIEDVQGAATAWLWTYNNERPNMAIGGITPMQKLATVMPVAA
;
A
#
# COMPACT_ATOMS: atom_id res chain seq x y z
N LEU A 1 2.39 42.58 -34.33
CA LEU A 1 3.13 41.74 -33.34
C LEU A 1 2.82 40.28 -33.65
N GLU A 2 3.62 39.65 -34.53
CA GLU A 2 3.54 38.20 -34.77
C GLU A 2 4.24 37.48 -33.60
N LEU A 3 3.45 36.94 -32.71
CA LEU A 3 3.93 36.02 -31.65
C LEU A 3 4.20 34.63 -32.28
N ASN A 4 5.39 34.46 -32.83
CA ASN A 4 5.87 33.16 -33.29
C ASN A 4 6.16 32.24 -32.12
N LEU A 5 5.13 31.56 -31.59
CA LEU A 5 5.31 30.47 -30.65
C LEU A 5 5.98 29.29 -31.38
N ARG A 6 7.30 29.18 -31.30
CA ARG A 6 8.03 27.99 -31.73
C ARG A 6 7.61 26.81 -30.84
N ILE A 7 6.57 26.10 -31.22
CA ILE A 7 6.23 24.80 -30.62
C ILE A 7 7.31 23.80 -31.06
N LYS A 8 8.28 23.54 -30.18
CA LYS A 8 9.20 22.43 -30.43
C LYS A 8 8.41 21.13 -30.24
N PRO A 9 8.26 20.28 -31.29
CA PRO A 9 7.62 19.00 -31.10
C PRO A 9 8.41 18.19 -30.07
N LYS A 10 7.78 17.85 -28.94
CA LYS A 10 8.40 16.94 -27.94
C LYS A 10 8.60 15.60 -28.66
N LYS A 11 9.85 15.17 -28.84
CA LYS A 11 10.16 13.82 -29.31
C LYS A 11 9.50 12.85 -28.35
N ARG A 12 8.54 12.05 -28.85
CA ARG A 12 7.88 11.00 -28.06
C ARG A 12 8.95 9.96 -27.73
N LEU A 13 9.40 9.94 -26.47
CA LEU A 13 10.29 8.89 -25.99
C LEU A 13 9.53 7.57 -26.07
N TYR A 14 10.04 6.66 -26.90
CA TYR A 14 9.54 5.29 -26.95
C TYR A 14 9.96 4.61 -25.64
N ARG A 15 9.01 4.43 -24.73
CA ARG A 15 9.21 3.63 -23.53
C ARG A 15 8.71 2.25 -23.85
N GLU A 16 9.54 1.24 -23.64
CA GLU A 16 9.10 -0.15 -23.64
C GLU A 16 7.88 -0.27 -22.72
N LYS A 17 6.87 -1.04 -23.17
CA LYS A 17 5.74 -1.34 -22.29
C LYS A 17 6.29 -2.04 -21.06
N PRO A 18 6.00 -1.54 -19.84
CA PRO A 18 6.43 -2.23 -18.63
C PRO A 18 5.82 -3.63 -18.62
N GLU A 19 6.62 -4.61 -18.22
CA GLU A 19 6.11 -5.96 -17.97
C GLU A 19 4.96 -5.89 -16.95
N PRO A 20 3.83 -6.57 -17.23
CA PRO A 20 2.73 -6.62 -16.28
C PRO A 20 3.23 -7.20 -14.95
N LEU A 21 2.86 -6.54 -13.86
CA LEU A 21 3.13 -7.09 -12.53
C LEU A 21 2.39 -8.42 -12.39
N SER A 22 3.11 -9.50 -12.06
CA SER A 22 2.48 -10.80 -11.83
C SER A 22 1.51 -10.72 -10.66
N VAL A 23 0.28 -11.18 -10.89
CA VAL A 23 -0.70 -11.31 -9.81
C VAL A 23 -0.37 -12.59 -9.04
N PRO A 24 -0.20 -12.52 -7.70
CA PRO A 24 -0.05 -13.72 -6.88
C PRO A 24 -1.20 -14.70 -7.09
N SER A 25 -0.96 -15.97 -6.90
CA SER A 25 -1.94 -17.03 -7.11
C SER A 25 -2.83 -17.30 -5.90
N THR A 26 -2.35 -16.90 -4.72
CA THR A 26 -3.04 -17.12 -3.45
C THR A 26 -2.77 -15.98 -2.45
N ILE A 27 -3.56 -15.96 -1.37
CA ILE A 27 -3.36 -15.05 -0.24
C ILE A 27 -2.01 -15.30 0.43
N ASN A 28 -1.45 -14.25 1.04
CA ASN A 28 -0.17 -14.29 1.75
C ASN A 28 1.03 -14.72 0.88
N GLU A 29 0.91 -14.72 -0.45
CA GLU A 29 2.05 -14.96 -1.33
C GLU A 29 2.93 -13.71 -1.39
N VAL A 30 2.33 -12.56 -1.66
CA VAL A 30 3.03 -11.26 -1.66
C VAL A 30 2.17 -10.19 -1.01
N TRP A 31 2.72 -9.53 -0.01
CA TRP A 31 2.18 -8.26 0.48
C TRP A 31 2.94 -7.10 -0.15
N SER A 32 2.26 -6.00 -0.41
CA SER A 32 2.88 -4.73 -0.78
C SER A 32 2.67 -3.71 0.32
N MET A 33 3.70 -2.92 0.61
CA MET A 33 3.63 -1.87 1.61
C MET A 33 4.21 -0.55 1.09
N ASP A 34 3.66 0.56 1.60
CA ASP A 34 4.10 1.90 1.23
C ASP A 34 3.67 2.95 2.27
N PHE A 35 4.33 4.11 2.23
CA PHE A 35 4.01 5.26 3.08
C PHE A 35 3.27 6.34 2.31
N MET A 36 2.37 7.02 3.02
CA MET A 36 1.81 8.29 2.58
C MET A 36 2.08 9.38 3.62
N HIS A 37 1.93 10.63 3.22
CA HIS A 37 2.07 11.79 4.08
C HIS A 37 0.82 12.66 3.97
N ASP A 38 0.42 13.26 5.10
CA ASP A 38 -0.63 14.26 5.17
C ASP A 38 -0.38 15.20 6.35
N GLN A 39 -1.31 16.12 6.64
CA GLN A 39 -1.19 17.10 7.70
C GLN A 39 -2.47 17.20 8.52
N LEU A 40 -2.34 17.39 9.82
CA LEU A 40 -3.42 17.79 10.70
C LEU A 40 -3.81 19.25 10.46
N MET A 41 -4.95 19.67 11.00
CA MET A 41 -5.45 21.04 10.89
C MET A 41 -4.47 22.09 11.45
N ASP A 42 -3.66 21.73 12.43
CA ASP A 42 -2.62 22.60 13.02
C ASP A 42 -1.33 22.65 12.20
N GLY A 43 -1.27 21.96 11.04
CA GLY A 43 -0.13 21.93 10.14
C GLY A 43 0.94 20.89 10.49
N ARG A 44 0.80 20.12 11.58
CA ARG A 44 1.71 19.02 11.87
C ARG A 44 1.56 17.90 10.85
N SER A 45 2.68 17.52 10.23
CA SER A 45 2.69 16.42 9.28
C SER A 45 2.61 15.07 10.00
N PHE A 46 1.83 14.15 9.44
CA PHE A 46 1.78 12.75 9.85
C PHE A 46 2.01 11.82 8.67
N ARG A 47 2.25 10.57 8.97
CA ARG A 47 2.44 9.52 7.97
C ARG A 47 1.43 8.40 8.18
N THR A 48 1.05 7.75 7.09
CA THR A 48 0.37 6.46 7.14
C THR A 48 1.28 5.39 6.58
N PHE A 49 1.31 4.24 7.20
CA PHE A 49 1.95 3.03 6.70
C PHE A 49 0.85 2.05 6.27
N ASN A 50 0.80 1.76 4.99
CA ASN A 50 -0.25 0.99 4.36
C ASN A 50 0.30 -0.37 3.92
N VAL A 51 -0.43 -1.43 4.22
CA VAL A 51 -0.10 -2.81 3.82
C VAL A 51 -1.30 -3.44 3.14
N ILE A 52 -1.09 -4.07 2.00
CA ILE A 52 -2.13 -4.81 1.25
C ILE A 52 -1.64 -6.20 0.88
N ASP A 53 -2.59 -7.13 0.71
CA ASP A 53 -2.34 -8.41 0.04
C ASP A 53 -2.52 -8.24 -1.48
N ASP A 54 -1.49 -8.58 -2.25
CA ASP A 54 -1.48 -8.39 -3.71
C ASP A 54 -2.42 -9.34 -4.45
N PHE A 55 -2.85 -10.44 -3.84
CA PHE A 55 -3.78 -11.40 -4.46
C PHE A 55 -5.21 -10.86 -4.50
N ASN A 56 -5.78 -10.56 -3.35
CA ASN A 56 -7.18 -10.15 -3.23
C ASN A 56 -7.39 -8.64 -3.08
N ARG A 57 -6.30 -7.85 -3.07
CA ARG A 57 -6.31 -6.38 -2.87
C ARG A 57 -6.84 -5.96 -1.49
N GLU A 58 -6.84 -6.85 -0.54
CA GLU A 58 -7.26 -6.56 0.82
C GLU A 58 -6.29 -5.58 1.48
N GLY A 59 -6.82 -4.52 2.08
CA GLY A 59 -6.06 -3.69 2.99
C GLY A 59 -5.86 -4.43 4.30
N LEU A 60 -4.62 -4.75 4.62
CA LEU A 60 -4.26 -5.50 5.82
C LEU A 60 -4.05 -4.60 7.03
N GLY A 61 -3.66 -3.36 6.81
CA GLY A 61 -3.46 -2.40 7.88
C GLY A 61 -3.14 -1.00 7.36
N ILE A 62 -3.54 -0.01 8.16
CA ILE A 62 -3.14 1.40 8.05
C ILE A 62 -2.69 1.83 9.42
N GLU A 63 -1.39 1.99 9.63
CA GLU A 63 -0.81 2.55 10.84
C GLU A 63 -0.57 4.04 10.66
N VAL A 64 -0.99 4.86 11.61
CA VAL A 64 -0.86 6.33 11.54
C VAL A 64 0.01 6.81 12.69
N ASP A 65 1.00 7.66 12.38
CA ASP A 65 1.81 8.33 13.40
C ASP A 65 2.53 9.55 12.80
N PHE A 66 3.06 10.44 13.64
CA PHE A 66 3.95 11.52 13.22
C PHE A 66 5.28 10.97 12.69
N SER A 67 5.74 9.83 13.22
CA SER A 67 6.95 9.14 12.79
C SER A 67 6.73 7.63 12.79
N LEU A 68 7.16 6.98 11.70
CA LEU A 68 7.02 5.53 11.51
C LEU A 68 8.41 4.91 11.24
N PRO A 69 9.31 4.90 12.24
CA PRO A 69 10.61 4.24 12.13
C PRO A 69 10.46 2.72 12.05
N ALA A 70 11.53 2.03 11.61
CA ALA A 70 11.53 0.57 11.42
C ALA A 70 10.94 -0.25 12.60
N PRO A 71 11.18 0.07 13.89
CA PRO A 71 10.54 -0.66 14.99
C PRO A 71 9.01 -0.53 15.00
N ARG A 72 8.46 0.60 14.56
CA ARG A 72 7.00 0.80 14.44
C ARG A 72 6.44 0.01 13.27
N VAL A 73 7.13 0.03 12.12
CA VAL A 73 6.78 -0.78 10.94
C VAL A 73 6.74 -2.27 11.30
N ILE A 74 7.79 -2.78 11.96
CA ILE A 74 7.87 -4.17 12.40
C ILE A 74 6.69 -4.53 13.31
N ARG A 75 6.38 -3.69 14.29
CA ARG A 75 5.26 -3.92 15.21
C ARG A 75 3.91 -3.94 14.48
N ALA A 76 3.73 -3.08 13.47
CA ALA A 76 2.52 -3.09 12.65
C ALA A 76 2.42 -4.38 11.82
N LEU A 77 3.53 -4.83 11.22
CA LEU A 77 3.59 -6.09 10.47
C LEU A 77 3.36 -7.30 11.37
N ASP A 78 3.95 -7.34 12.57
CA ASP A 78 3.74 -8.43 13.54
C ASP A 78 2.25 -8.54 13.92
N ARG A 79 1.56 -7.42 14.19
CA ARG A 79 0.10 -7.42 14.44
C ARG A 79 -0.71 -7.96 13.27
N ILE A 80 -0.33 -7.62 12.03
CA ILE A 80 -1.01 -8.16 10.85
C ILE A 80 -0.79 -9.68 10.76
N ILE A 81 0.44 -10.13 10.98
CA ILE A 81 0.80 -11.55 10.95
C ILE A 81 0.01 -12.37 11.97
N GLU A 82 -0.25 -11.84 13.16
CA GLU A 82 -1.00 -12.53 14.24
C GLU A 82 -2.40 -12.97 13.81
N TRP A 83 -3.11 -12.16 13.01
CA TRP A 83 -4.48 -12.49 12.59
C TRP A 83 -4.57 -13.00 11.16
N ARG A 84 -3.61 -12.66 10.31
CA ARG A 84 -3.68 -12.98 8.87
C ARG A 84 -2.80 -14.15 8.46
N GLY A 85 -1.79 -14.46 9.24
CA GLY A 85 -0.72 -15.38 8.87
C GLY A 85 0.44 -14.67 8.17
N TRP A 86 1.41 -15.43 7.72
CA TRP A 86 2.69 -14.95 7.26
C TRP A 86 2.76 -14.85 5.74
N PRO A 87 3.26 -13.75 5.18
CA PRO A 87 3.51 -13.66 3.74
C PRO A 87 4.80 -14.41 3.38
N LEU A 88 4.87 -14.91 2.16
CA LEU A 88 6.14 -15.43 1.62
C LEU A 88 7.09 -14.27 1.27
N ALA A 89 6.54 -13.17 0.78
CA ALA A 89 7.32 -11.99 0.43
C ALA A 89 6.58 -10.69 0.77
N ILE A 90 7.36 -9.65 1.04
CA ILE A 90 6.86 -8.28 1.20
C ILE A 90 7.58 -7.40 0.19
N ARG A 91 6.80 -6.70 -0.63
CA ARG A 91 7.28 -5.74 -1.61
C ARG A 91 7.22 -4.33 -1.07
N CYS A 92 8.31 -3.58 -1.25
CA CYS A 92 8.43 -2.20 -0.82
C CYS A 92 9.34 -1.40 -1.76
N ASP A 93 9.27 -0.08 -1.66
CA ASP A 93 10.23 0.78 -2.32
C ASP A 93 11.61 0.76 -1.63
N ASN A 94 12.56 1.53 -2.17
CA ASN A 94 13.91 1.67 -1.61
C ASN A 94 13.98 2.85 -0.60
N GLY A 95 12.90 3.18 0.09
CA GLY A 95 12.91 4.20 1.13
C GLY A 95 13.85 3.86 2.28
N PRO A 96 14.43 4.87 2.95
CA PRO A 96 15.38 4.64 4.04
C PRO A 96 14.76 3.86 5.22
N GLU A 97 13.47 3.92 5.38
CA GLU A 97 12.72 3.17 6.40
C GLU A 97 12.74 1.66 6.14
N TYR A 98 12.78 1.26 4.87
CA TYR A 98 12.76 -0.14 4.43
C TYR A 98 14.17 -0.71 4.27
N ILE A 99 15.15 0.14 3.93
CA ILE A 99 16.58 -0.25 3.86
C ILE A 99 17.21 -0.18 5.27
N SER A 100 16.53 -0.77 6.26
CA SER A 100 17.09 -0.85 7.60
C SER A 100 17.54 -2.27 7.90
N THR A 101 18.72 -2.40 8.51
CA THR A 101 19.23 -3.70 8.97
C THR A 101 18.23 -4.38 9.91
N LEU A 102 17.51 -3.59 10.71
CA LEU A 102 16.52 -4.12 11.65
C LEU A 102 15.35 -4.81 10.92
N LEU A 103 14.80 -4.18 9.88
CA LEU A 103 13.71 -4.78 9.09
C LEU A 103 14.20 -6.00 8.32
N ALA A 104 15.40 -5.93 7.75
CA ALA A 104 16.00 -7.07 7.03
C ALA A 104 16.19 -8.28 7.96
N THR A 105 16.78 -8.07 9.14
CA THR A 105 16.98 -9.14 10.14
C THR A 105 15.63 -9.70 10.64
N TRP A 106 14.64 -8.83 10.84
CA TRP A 106 13.30 -9.28 11.24
C TRP A 106 12.67 -10.19 10.16
N ALA A 107 12.74 -9.77 8.89
CA ALA A 107 12.20 -10.55 7.78
C ALA A 107 12.91 -11.89 7.62
N GLU A 108 14.24 -11.91 7.70
CA GLU A 108 15.06 -13.14 7.64
C GLU A 108 14.68 -14.12 8.76
N ASN A 109 14.56 -13.64 10.00
CA ASN A 109 14.16 -14.45 11.15
C ASN A 109 12.76 -15.06 11.01
N LYS A 110 11.89 -14.43 10.23
CA LYS A 110 10.54 -14.92 9.95
C LYS A 110 10.43 -15.70 8.63
N GLY A 111 11.51 -15.85 7.88
CA GLY A 111 11.50 -16.52 6.57
C GLY A 111 10.75 -15.72 5.49
N ILE A 112 10.63 -14.40 5.66
CA ILE A 112 9.94 -13.49 4.74
C ILE A 112 10.97 -12.87 3.77
N THR A 113 10.72 -12.94 2.48
CA THR A 113 11.57 -12.32 1.47
C THR A 113 11.19 -10.85 1.28
N LEU A 114 12.12 -9.91 1.50
CA LEU A 114 11.92 -8.51 1.13
C LEU A 114 12.23 -8.31 -0.36
N GLN A 115 11.23 -7.83 -1.12
CA GLN A 115 11.35 -7.54 -2.55
C GLN A 115 11.39 -6.03 -2.76
N PHE A 116 12.60 -5.49 -2.92
CA PHE A 116 12.77 -4.07 -3.23
C PHE A 116 12.49 -3.81 -4.71
N ILE A 117 11.69 -2.76 -5.01
CA ILE A 117 11.45 -2.35 -6.39
C ILE A 117 12.73 -1.81 -7.01
N GLN A 118 12.92 -2.09 -8.31
CA GLN A 118 14.08 -1.60 -9.04
C GLN A 118 14.00 -0.08 -9.26
N PRO A 119 15.11 0.65 -9.15
CA PRO A 119 15.16 2.06 -9.49
C PRO A 119 14.59 2.32 -10.90
N GLY A 120 13.66 3.30 -11.02
CA GLY A 120 13.03 3.63 -12.29
C GLY A 120 11.91 2.70 -12.76
N LYS A 121 11.52 1.70 -11.96
CA LYS A 121 10.40 0.78 -12.24
C LYS A 121 9.28 0.89 -11.19
N PRO A 122 8.63 2.05 -11.04
CA PRO A 122 7.56 2.25 -10.06
C PRO A 122 6.38 1.29 -10.27
N GLN A 123 6.13 0.84 -11.51
CA GLN A 123 5.08 -0.14 -11.80
C GLN A 123 5.21 -1.45 -10.99
N GLN A 124 6.38 -1.76 -10.45
CA GLN A 124 6.56 -2.92 -9.60
C GLN A 124 5.85 -2.81 -8.25
N ASN A 125 5.46 -1.59 -7.81
CA ASN A 125 4.65 -1.36 -6.60
C ASN A 125 3.21 -0.88 -6.92
N ALA A 126 2.75 -1.11 -8.14
CA ALA A 126 1.52 -0.53 -8.68
C ALA A 126 0.25 -0.87 -7.86
N TYR A 127 0.24 -1.99 -7.14
CA TYR A 127 -0.93 -2.39 -6.36
C TYR A 127 -1.14 -1.51 -5.13
N VAL A 128 -0.11 -1.31 -4.32
CA VAL A 128 -0.19 -0.42 -3.18
C VAL A 128 -0.27 1.05 -3.60
N GLU A 129 0.38 1.46 -4.70
CA GLU A 129 0.23 2.81 -5.24
C GLU A 129 -1.22 3.11 -5.64
N ARG A 130 -1.90 2.14 -6.28
CA ARG A 130 -3.32 2.25 -6.59
C ARG A 130 -4.19 2.29 -5.34
N TYR A 131 -3.87 1.46 -4.35
CA TYR A 131 -4.52 1.48 -3.05
C TYR A 131 -4.35 2.84 -2.37
N ASN A 132 -3.13 3.37 -2.30
CA ASN A 132 -2.82 4.68 -1.74
C ASN A 132 -3.57 5.81 -2.43
N ARG A 133 -3.74 5.72 -3.76
CA ARG A 133 -4.60 6.66 -4.49
C ARG A 133 -6.04 6.60 -3.99
N THR A 134 -6.57 5.40 -3.75
CA THR A 134 -7.92 5.23 -3.19
C THR A 134 -8.00 5.80 -1.77
N VAL A 135 -7.04 5.49 -0.90
CA VAL A 135 -6.90 6.09 0.44
C VAL A 135 -6.94 7.61 0.38
N ARG A 136 -6.17 8.19 -0.55
CA ARG A 136 -6.07 9.65 -0.73
C ARG A 136 -7.42 10.27 -1.10
N TYR A 137 -8.09 9.73 -2.12
CA TYR A 137 -9.28 10.35 -2.68
C TYR A 137 -10.58 9.98 -1.95
N ASP A 138 -10.71 8.77 -1.48
CA ASP A 138 -11.95 8.28 -0.86
C ASP A 138 -12.01 8.63 0.65
N TRP A 139 -10.86 8.95 1.25
CA TRP A 139 -10.80 9.20 2.70
C TRP A 139 -9.97 10.44 3.06
N LEU A 140 -8.65 10.44 2.93
CA LEU A 140 -7.80 11.52 3.46
C LEU A 140 -8.20 12.91 2.97
N ASN A 141 -8.52 13.06 1.68
CA ASN A 141 -8.94 14.35 1.10
C ASN A 141 -10.38 14.76 1.44
N GLN A 142 -11.16 13.90 2.11
CA GLN A 142 -12.54 14.19 2.45
C GLN A 142 -12.71 14.82 3.82
N TYR A 143 -11.69 14.72 4.69
CA TYR A 143 -11.76 15.13 6.08
C TYR A 143 -10.57 15.98 6.48
N LEU A 144 -10.81 16.85 7.46
CA LEU A 144 -9.78 17.58 8.20
C LEU A 144 -9.70 16.96 9.59
N PHE A 145 -8.50 16.58 10.01
CA PHE A 145 -8.28 15.90 11.28
C PHE A 145 -7.58 16.81 12.28
N GLU A 146 -8.01 16.77 13.53
CA GLU A 146 -7.41 17.55 14.62
C GLU A 146 -6.31 16.77 15.33
N THR A 147 -6.49 15.45 15.50
CA THR A 147 -5.57 14.60 16.24
C THR A 147 -5.16 13.35 15.45
N ILE A 148 -4.06 12.73 15.87
CA ILE A 148 -3.59 11.44 15.31
C ILE A 148 -4.60 10.33 15.60
N GLU A 149 -5.23 10.38 16.76
CA GLU A 149 -6.25 9.42 17.19
C GLU A 149 -7.48 9.47 16.27
N ASP A 150 -7.90 10.66 15.85
CA ASP A 150 -8.98 10.83 14.88
C ASP A 150 -8.62 10.22 13.53
N VAL A 151 -7.38 10.47 13.05
CA VAL A 151 -6.89 9.87 11.80
C VAL A 151 -6.88 8.34 11.91
N GLN A 152 -6.35 7.78 13.00
CA GLN A 152 -6.27 6.32 13.18
C GLN A 152 -7.66 5.69 13.31
N GLY A 153 -8.59 6.33 14.02
CA GLY A 153 -9.97 5.87 14.13
C GLY A 153 -10.68 5.84 12.76
N ALA A 154 -10.54 6.91 12.00
CA ALA A 154 -11.08 7.02 10.64
C ALA A 154 -10.42 6.02 9.68
N ALA A 155 -9.10 5.80 9.79
CA ALA A 155 -8.37 4.79 9.02
C ALA A 155 -8.95 3.39 9.23
N THR A 156 -9.21 3.03 10.49
CA THR A 156 -9.76 1.72 10.86
C THR A 156 -11.17 1.52 10.28
N ALA A 157 -12.03 2.51 10.41
CA ALA A 157 -13.39 2.47 9.86
C ALA A 157 -13.38 2.40 8.32
N TRP A 158 -12.56 3.23 7.68
CA TRP A 158 -12.43 3.24 6.23
C TRP A 158 -11.87 1.91 5.71
N LEU A 159 -10.87 1.33 6.37
CA LEU A 159 -10.27 0.05 6.00
C LEU A 159 -11.32 -1.08 6.01
N TRP A 160 -12.21 -1.08 7.02
CA TRP A 160 -13.32 -2.03 7.07
C TRP A 160 -14.26 -1.87 5.86
N THR A 161 -14.69 -0.65 5.56
CA THR A 161 -15.55 -0.34 4.40
C THR A 161 -14.85 -0.73 3.09
N TYR A 162 -13.57 -0.40 2.93
CA TYR A 162 -12.79 -0.78 1.76
C TYR A 162 -12.78 -2.29 1.53
N ASN A 163 -12.55 -3.07 2.57
CA ASN A 163 -12.44 -4.52 2.47
C ASN A 163 -13.80 -5.21 2.27
N ASN A 164 -14.87 -4.72 2.90
CA ASN A 164 -16.14 -5.42 2.98
C ASN A 164 -17.19 -4.91 2.00
N GLU A 165 -17.18 -3.62 1.65
CA GLU A 165 -18.26 -2.97 0.91
C GLU A 165 -17.83 -2.42 -0.45
N ARG A 166 -16.55 -2.10 -0.64
CA ARG A 166 -16.06 -1.45 -1.85
C ARG A 166 -15.71 -2.45 -2.94
N PRO A 167 -16.45 -2.48 -4.08
CA PRO A 167 -16.08 -3.33 -5.22
C PRO A 167 -14.74 -2.90 -5.83
N ASN A 168 -13.91 -3.87 -6.19
CA ASN A 168 -12.61 -3.62 -6.82
C ASN A 168 -12.60 -4.25 -8.22
N MET A 169 -12.54 -3.39 -9.25
CA MET A 169 -12.56 -3.83 -10.65
C MET A 169 -11.37 -4.72 -11.04
N ALA A 170 -10.23 -4.59 -10.34
CA ALA A 170 -9.04 -5.40 -10.61
C ALA A 170 -9.20 -6.88 -10.20
N ILE A 171 -10.19 -7.19 -9.37
CA ILE A 171 -10.51 -8.55 -8.93
C ILE A 171 -11.91 -8.99 -9.34
N GLY A 172 -12.45 -8.41 -10.42
CA GLY A 172 -13.74 -8.82 -11.01
C GLY A 172 -14.95 -8.08 -10.45
N GLY A 173 -14.77 -6.90 -9.84
CA GLY A 173 -15.89 -6.08 -9.33
C GLY A 173 -16.50 -6.59 -8.03
N ILE A 174 -15.82 -7.47 -7.32
CA ILE A 174 -16.18 -7.94 -5.99
C ILE A 174 -15.32 -7.25 -4.92
N THR A 175 -15.71 -7.36 -3.65
CA THR A 175 -14.93 -6.82 -2.56
C THR A 175 -13.71 -7.70 -2.24
N PRO A 176 -12.65 -7.17 -1.61
CA PRO A 176 -11.53 -7.96 -1.13
C PRO A 176 -11.95 -9.15 -0.26
N MET A 177 -12.91 -8.95 0.64
CA MET A 177 -13.42 -10.03 1.52
C MET A 177 -14.22 -11.07 0.76
N GLN A 178 -14.99 -10.68 -0.25
CA GLN A 178 -15.66 -11.64 -1.13
C GLN A 178 -14.64 -12.47 -1.92
N LYS A 179 -13.58 -11.85 -2.42
CA LYS A 179 -12.49 -12.58 -3.08
C LYS A 179 -11.79 -13.54 -2.13
N LEU A 180 -11.55 -13.13 -0.88
CA LEU A 180 -10.97 -13.97 0.15
C LEU A 180 -11.83 -15.22 0.39
N ALA A 181 -13.14 -15.06 0.52
CA ALA A 181 -14.07 -16.15 0.75
C ALA A 181 -14.05 -17.20 -0.37
N THR A 182 -13.60 -16.86 -1.59
CA THR A 182 -13.49 -17.84 -2.68
C THR A 182 -12.32 -18.82 -2.53
N VAL A 183 -11.33 -18.49 -1.68
CA VAL A 183 -10.09 -19.28 -1.54
C VAL A 183 -9.90 -19.85 -0.13
N MET A 184 -10.60 -19.31 0.86
CA MET A 184 -10.63 -19.91 2.19
C MET A 184 -11.71 -21.00 2.24
N PRO A 185 -11.39 -22.21 2.72
CA PRO A 185 -12.42 -23.20 2.96
C PRO A 185 -13.42 -22.63 3.97
N VAL A 186 -14.70 -22.75 3.65
CA VAL A 186 -15.77 -22.49 4.63
C VAL A 186 -15.51 -23.41 5.80
N ALA A 187 -15.20 -22.84 6.98
CA ALA A 187 -15.11 -23.61 8.20
C ALA A 187 -16.49 -24.26 8.42
N ALA A 188 -16.52 -25.58 8.36
CA ALA A 188 -17.72 -26.40 8.58
C ALA A 188 -18.10 -26.39 10.06
#